data_32984d5abe5e8048918164bd28b7b247
#
_entry.id   32984d5abe5e8048918164bd28b7b247
#
_cell.length_a   1.000
_cell.length_b   1.000
_cell.length_c   1.000
_cell.angle_alpha   90.00
_cell.angle_beta   90.00
_cell.angle_gamma   90.00
#
_symmetry.space_group_name_H-M   'P 1'
#
loop_
_entity.id
_entity.type
_entity.pdbx_description
1 polymer ?
#
loop_
_entity_poly.entity_id
_entity_poly.type
_entity_poly.pdbx_seq_one_letter_code
_entity_poly.pdbx_strand_id
1 'polypeptide(L)'
;PVINALTDDYHPCQLLADMQTYVEHRGSIAGKVVTWVGDGNNMAQSYINAARQFDFELRIACPEGYEPSPALVEANRDRVSIVRDPVIAAEGADLLVTDVWASMGQEQEQQAREAAFDGYQLNEELLSRAASDALYMHCLPAHRGEEISSGLMDAADTVIWNEAENRLHAQKALMETLLLANQ
;
A
#
# COMPACT_ATOMS: atom_id res chain seq x y z
N PRO A 1 -17.06 -19.98 7.01
CA PRO A 1 -16.67 -18.66 6.55
C PRO A 1 -15.97 -18.70 5.20
N VAL A 2 -16.05 -17.60 4.44
CA VAL A 2 -15.27 -17.39 3.21
C VAL A 2 -14.34 -16.22 3.46
N ILE A 3 -13.06 -16.37 3.11
CA ILE A 3 -12.04 -15.34 3.28
C ILE A 3 -11.60 -14.88 1.88
N ASN A 4 -11.73 -13.59 1.59
CA ASN A 4 -11.14 -12.99 0.39
C ASN A 4 -9.63 -12.86 0.60
N ALA A 5 -8.85 -13.72 0.00
CA ALA A 5 -7.39 -13.64 0.04
C ALA A 5 -6.84 -12.64 -1.00
N LEU A 6 -7.42 -12.66 -2.21
CA LEU A 6 -7.05 -11.82 -3.35
C LEU A 6 -8.15 -11.88 -4.40
N THR A 7 -8.57 -10.71 -4.88
CA THR A 7 -9.45 -10.55 -6.05
C THR A 7 -8.96 -9.39 -6.90
N ASP A 8 -9.59 -9.19 -8.06
CA ASP A 8 -9.27 -8.04 -8.93
C ASP A 8 -9.56 -6.70 -8.24
N ASP A 9 -10.56 -6.66 -7.34
CA ASP A 9 -10.95 -5.44 -6.64
C ASP A 9 -10.22 -5.21 -5.32
N TYR A 10 -9.83 -6.28 -4.59
CA TYR A 10 -9.30 -6.16 -3.23
C TYR A 10 -8.26 -7.22 -2.88
N HIS A 11 -7.34 -6.86 -1.97
CA HIS A 11 -6.34 -7.75 -1.40
C HIS A 11 -6.30 -7.64 0.14
N PRO A 12 -7.39 -7.98 0.86
CA PRO A 12 -7.53 -7.67 2.28
C PRO A 12 -6.57 -8.45 3.18
N CYS A 13 -6.15 -9.66 2.78
CA CYS A 13 -5.19 -10.44 3.57
C CYS A 13 -3.78 -9.83 3.54
N GLN A 14 -3.38 -9.20 2.44
CA GLN A 14 -2.14 -8.43 2.37
C GLN A 14 -2.23 -7.21 3.28
N LEU A 15 -3.33 -6.46 3.17
CA LEU A 15 -3.55 -5.29 4.01
C LEU A 15 -3.46 -5.60 5.51
N LEU A 16 -3.99 -6.73 5.97
CA LEU A 16 -3.87 -7.13 7.38
C LEU A 16 -2.40 -7.34 7.79
N ALA A 17 -1.57 -7.90 6.90
CA ALA A 17 -0.14 -8.06 7.16
C ALA A 17 0.59 -6.72 7.21
N ASP A 18 0.23 -5.77 6.32
CA ASP A 18 0.79 -4.43 6.31
C ASP A 18 0.46 -3.69 7.62
N MET A 19 -0.79 -3.75 8.06
CA MET A 19 -1.22 -3.15 9.33
C MET A 19 -0.53 -3.80 10.53
N GLN A 20 -0.39 -5.13 10.54
CA GLN A 20 0.37 -5.84 11.57
C GLN A 20 1.82 -5.36 11.59
N THR A 21 2.48 -5.29 10.44
CA THR A 21 3.87 -4.85 10.32
C THR A 21 4.04 -3.42 10.84
N TYR A 22 3.12 -2.52 10.46
CA TYR A 22 3.17 -1.15 10.98
C TYR A 22 3.07 -1.12 12.50
N VAL A 23 2.11 -1.85 13.08
CA VAL A 23 1.91 -1.90 14.53
C VAL A 23 3.12 -2.47 15.27
N GLU A 24 3.76 -3.48 14.73
CA GLU A 24 4.97 -4.09 15.33
C GLU A 24 6.15 -3.12 15.37
N HIS A 25 6.28 -2.26 14.37
CA HIS A 25 7.42 -1.34 14.25
C HIS A 25 7.16 0.06 14.83
N ARG A 26 5.91 0.55 14.83
CA ARG A 26 5.55 1.94 15.18
C ARG A 26 4.37 2.07 16.15
N GLY A 27 3.71 0.98 16.50
CA GLY A 27 2.49 1.03 17.30
C GLY A 27 1.25 1.42 16.49
N SER A 28 0.31 2.15 17.09
CA SER A 28 -0.96 2.47 16.44
C SER A 28 -0.79 3.32 15.19
N ILE A 29 -1.47 2.93 14.11
CA ILE A 29 -1.57 3.72 12.87
C ILE A 29 -2.69 4.77 12.94
N ALA A 30 -3.53 4.76 13.98
CA ALA A 30 -4.64 5.71 14.12
C ALA A 30 -4.13 7.16 14.19
N GLY A 31 -4.74 8.03 13.40
CA GLY A 31 -4.36 9.45 13.29
C GLY A 31 -3.10 9.71 12.45
N LYS A 32 -2.53 8.68 11.84
CA LYS A 32 -1.33 8.77 11.00
C LYS A 32 -1.67 9.11 9.55
N VAL A 33 -0.66 9.49 8.80
CA VAL A 33 -0.74 9.75 7.36
C VAL A 33 -0.07 8.62 6.60
N VAL A 34 -0.84 7.96 5.73
CA VAL A 34 -0.37 6.92 4.82
C VAL A 34 -0.40 7.47 3.40
N THR A 35 0.68 7.28 2.66
CA THR A 35 0.74 7.65 1.24
C THR A 35 0.92 6.40 0.39
N TRP A 36 -0.04 6.18 -0.48
CA TRP A 36 0.06 5.22 -1.58
C TRP A 36 0.69 5.90 -2.79
N VAL A 37 1.68 5.27 -3.42
CA VAL A 37 2.35 5.78 -4.63
C VAL A 37 2.31 4.70 -5.70
N GLY A 38 1.55 4.91 -6.77
CA GLY A 38 1.42 3.93 -7.85
C GLY A 38 0.02 3.79 -8.41
N ASP A 39 -0.27 2.62 -8.98
CA ASP A 39 -1.57 2.30 -9.61
C ASP A 39 -2.70 2.21 -8.57
N GLY A 40 -3.87 2.73 -8.93
CA GLY A 40 -5.10 2.64 -8.13
C GLY A 40 -5.73 1.24 -8.13
N ASN A 41 -4.92 0.21 -8.01
CA ASN A 41 -5.26 -1.20 -8.10
C ASN A 41 -6.02 -1.75 -6.87
N ASN A 42 -6.15 -3.06 -6.77
CA ASN A 42 -6.81 -3.76 -5.66
C ASN A 42 -6.16 -3.51 -4.29
N MET A 43 -4.83 -3.30 -4.25
CA MET A 43 -4.14 -2.92 -3.00
C MET A 43 -4.49 -1.50 -2.59
N ALA A 44 -4.43 -0.52 -3.50
CA ALA A 44 -4.86 0.85 -3.23
C ALA A 44 -6.31 0.89 -2.73
N GLN A 45 -7.22 0.13 -3.36
CA GLN A 45 -8.62 0.03 -2.92
C GLN A 45 -8.75 -0.63 -1.54
N SER A 46 -7.90 -1.58 -1.20
CA SER A 46 -7.86 -2.17 0.14
C SER A 46 -7.39 -1.16 1.19
N TYR A 47 -6.41 -0.32 0.86
CA TYR A 47 -5.99 0.80 1.72
C TYR A 47 -7.08 1.84 1.93
N ILE A 48 -7.91 2.13 0.93
CA ILE A 48 -9.08 3.01 1.07
C ILE A 48 -10.04 2.47 2.14
N ASN A 49 -10.35 1.19 2.10
CA ASN A 49 -11.20 0.55 3.10
C ASN A 49 -10.55 0.56 4.49
N ALA A 50 -9.23 0.35 4.55
CA ALA A 50 -8.47 0.36 5.79
C ALA A 50 -8.41 1.73 6.45
N ALA A 51 -8.34 2.81 5.69
CA ALA A 51 -8.27 4.16 6.20
C ALA A 51 -9.40 4.47 7.21
N ARG A 52 -10.60 3.99 6.93
CA ARG A 52 -11.74 4.11 7.84
C ARG A 52 -11.69 3.13 9.02
N GLN A 53 -11.26 1.89 8.79
CA GLN A 53 -11.26 0.85 9.83
C GLN A 53 -10.17 1.07 10.87
N PHE A 54 -9.01 1.58 10.45
CA PHE A 54 -7.82 1.81 11.28
C PHE A 54 -7.61 3.29 11.64
N ASP A 55 -8.52 4.18 11.19
CA ASP A 55 -8.53 5.61 11.54
C ASP A 55 -7.27 6.38 11.11
N PHE A 56 -6.85 6.25 9.85
CA PHE A 56 -5.75 7.02 9.28
C PHE A 56 -6.17 7.85 8.06
N GLU A 57 -5.38 8.88 7.72
CA GLU A 57 -5.50 9.64 6.47
C GLU A 57 -4.76 8.90 5.36
N LEU A 58 -5.39 8.73 4.19
CA LEU A 58 -4.76 8.15 3.01
C LEU A 58 -4.64 9.17 1.89
N ARG A 59 -3.42 9.40 1.44
CA ARG A 59 -3.10 10.15 0.22
C ARG A 59 -2.72 9.17 -0.88
N ILE A 60 -3.35 9.26 -2.04
CA ILE A 60 -3.06 8.39 -3.18
C ILE A 60 -2.41 9.22 -4.28
N ALA A 61 -1.13 8.98 -4.53
CA ALA A 61 -0.39 9.53 -5.64
C ALA A 61 -0.43 8.54 -6.82
N CYS A 62 -1.23 8.87 -7.83
CA CYS A 62 -1.35 8.07 -9.05
C CYS A 62 -1.47 8.99 -10.28
N PRO A 63 -1.00 8.52 -11.47
CA PRO A 63 -1.20 9.25 -12.73
C PRO A 63 -2.68 9.36 -13.09
N GLU A 64 -3.01 10.31 -13.96
CA GLU A 64 -4.35 10.44 -14.54
C GLU A 64 -4.70 9.20 -15.35
N GLY A 65 -5.90 8.67 -15.13
CA GLY A 65 -6.40 7.43 -15.78
C GLY A 65 -6.05 6.15 -15.02
N TYR A 66 -5.28 6.24 -13.93
CA TYR A 66 -4.90 5.10 -13.10
C TYR A 66 -5.42 5.23 -11.65
N GLU A 67 -6.51 5.99 -11.46
CA GLU A 67 -7.12 6.17 -10.15
C GLU A 67 -7.88 4.92 -9.69
N PRO A 68 -8.00 4.72 -8.37
CA PRO A 68 -8.95 3.76 -7.82
C PRO A 68 -10.39 4.09 -8.22
N SER A 69 -11.32 3.16 -7.95
CA SER A 69 -12.74 3.38 -8.18
C SER A 69 -13.21 4.74 -7.66
N PRO A 70 -13.75 5.63 -8.52
CA PRO A 70 -14.21 6.96 -8.09
C PRO A 70 -15.32 6.88 -7.03
N ALA A 71 -16.19 5.87 -7.11
CA ALA A 71 -17.25 5.66 -6.12
C ALA A 71 -16.67 5.30 -4.75
N LEU A 72 -15.59 4.52 -4.71
CA LEU A 72 -14.92 4.15 -3.47
C LEU A 72 -14.19 5.35 -2.84
N VAL A 73 -13.52 6.15 -3.65
CA VAL A 73 -12.86 7.39 -3.19
C VAL A 73 -13.89 8.37 -2.63
N GLU A 74 -14.99 8.62 -3.36
CA GLU A 74 -16.05 9.54 -2.90
C GLU A 74 -16.71 9.07 -1.59
N ALA A 75 -16.94 7.78 -1.44
CA ALA A 75 -17.51 7.21 -0.20
C ALA A 75 -16.59 7.37 1.03
N ASN A 76 -15.29 7.61 0.80
CA ASN A 76 -14.28 7.76 1.85
C ASN A 76 -13.55 9.11 1.81
N ARG A 77 -14.11 10.12 1.16
CA ARG A 77 -13.50 11.44 0.94
C ARG A 77 -13.10 12.18 2.22
N ASP A 78 -13.64 11.79 3.36
CA ASP A 78 -13.28 12.30 4.68
C ASP A 78 -11.92 11.79 5.19
N ARG A 79 -11.39 10.74 4.56
CA ARG A 79 -10.12 10.07 4.92
C ARG A 79 -9.16 9.92 3.75
N VAL A 80 -9.67 10.01 2.51
CA VAL A 80 -8.92 9.67 1.30
C VAL A 80 -8.88 10.88 0.36
N SER A 81 -7.68 11.18 -0.13
CA SER A 81 -7.46 12.21 -1.15
C SER A 81 -6.57 11.69 -2.29
N ILE A 82 -6.88 12.13 -3.51
CA ILE A 82 -5.99 11.93 -4.66
C ILE A 82 -5.06 13.13 -4.77
N VAL A 83 -3.76 12.88 -4.71
CA VAL A 83 -2.70 13.90 -4.79
C VAL A 83 -1.78 13.50 -5.95
N ARG A 84 -1.86 14.24 -7.07
CA ARG A 84 -1.13 13.87 -8.30
C ARG A 84 0.38 13.89 -8.17
N ASP A 85 0.91 14.80 -7.38
CA ASP A 85 2.34 14.93 -7.15
C ASP A 85 2.75 14.02 -5.99
N PRO A 86 3.58 12.97 -6.24
CA PRO A 86 4.02 12.06 -5.19
C PRO A 86 4.87 12.76 -4.12
N VAL A 87 5.58 13.83 -4.47
CA VAL A 87 6.39 14.59 -3.50
C VAL A 87 5.47 15.28 -2.49
N ILE A 88 4.40 15.92 -2.97
CA ILE A 88 3.40 16.57 -2.11
C ILE A 88 2.66 15.52 -1.28
N ALA A 89 2.31 14.37 -1.89
CA ALA A 89 1.62 13.30 -1.17
C ALA A 89 2.46 12.72 -0.02
N ALA A 90 3.78 12.60 -0.23
CA ALA A 90 4.71 12.04 0.74
C ALA A 90 5.06 12.99 1.90
N GLU A 91 4.81 14.30 1.77
CA GLU A 91 5.17 15.26 2.81
C GLU A 91 4.61 14.90 4.19
N GLY A 92 5.51 14.58 5.13
CA GLY A 92 5.18 14.24 6.51
C GLY A 92 4.39 12.92 6.68
N ALA A 93 4.34 12.05 5.67
CA ALA A 93 3.69 10.75 5.77
C ALA A 93 4.42 9.83 6.76
N ASP A 94 3.67 9.07 7.55
CA ASP A 94 4.19 8.09 8.50
C ASP A 94 4.46 6.73 7.85
N LEU A 95 3.81 6.46 6.71
CA LEU A 95 3.95 5.23 5.93
C LEU A 95 3.85 5.55 4.43
N LEU A 96 4.83 5.09 3.66
CA LEU A 96 4.79 5.07 2.20
C LEU A 96 4.54 3.65 1.70
N VAL A 97 3.63 3.46 0.76
CA VAL A 97 3.30 2.14 0.21
C VAL A 97 3.30 2.19 -1.31
N THR A 98 3.81 1.16 -1.93
CA THR A 98 3.74 0.99 -3.39
C THR A 98 3.49 -0.46 -3.77
N ASP A 99 3.18 -0.67 -5.03
CA ASP A 99 3.01 -1.97 -5.67
C ASP A 99 3.46 -1.87 -7.13
N VAL A 100 3.63 -3.00 -7.80
CA VAL A 100 4.00 -3.05 -9.22
C VAL A 100 3.08 -2.17 -10.08
N TRP A 101 3.64 -1.48 -11.06
CA TRP A 101 2.86 -0.65 -11.97
C TRP A 101 2.02 -1.47 -12.94
N ALA A 102 2.49 -2.67 -13.31
CA ALA A 102 1.76 -3.63 -14.13
C ALA A 102 1.50 -4.90 -13.32
N SER A 103 0.26 -5.12 -12.92
CA SER A 103 -0.15 -6.36 -12.23
C SER A 103 -0.09 -7.56 -13.18
N MET A 104 -0.07 -8.78 -12.62
CA MET A 104 -0.09 -10.02 -13.40
C MET A 104 -1.23 -10.01 -14.42
N GLY A 105 -0.90 -10.30 -15.69
CA GLY A 105 -1.85 -10.28 -16.82
C GLY A 105 -1.92 -8.96 -17.59
N GLN A 106 -1.17 -7.93 -17.19
CA GLN A 106 -1.11 -6.61 -17.84
C GLN A 106 0.20 -6.37 -18.62
N GLU A 107 0.98 -7.40 -18.90
CA GLU A 107 2.32 -7.29 -19.51
C GLU A 107 2.32 -6.63 -20.88
N GLN A 108 1.19 -6.68 -21.61
CA GLN A 108 1.03 -6.01 -22.92
C GLN A 108 0.92 -4.48 -22.80
N GLU A 109 0.57 -3.97 -21.61
CA GLU A 109 0.46 -2.54 -21.33
C GLU A 109 1.73 -1.97 -20.66
N GLN A 110 2.72 -2.80 -20.40
CA GLN A 110 3.89 -2.44 -19.58
C GLN A 110 4.57 -1.15 -20.04
N GLN A 111 4.87 -1.01 -21.34
CA GLN A 111 5.54 0.20 -21.86
C GLN A 111 4.71 1.48 -21.68
N ALA A 112 3.39 1.38 -21.83
CA ALA A 112 2.49 2.52 -21.62
C ALA A 112 2.44 2.89 -20.12
N ARG A 113 2.44 1.89 -19.27
CA ARG A 113 2.45 2.09 -17.80
C ARG A 113 3.79 2.66 -17.33
N GLU A 114 4.91 2.13 -17.77
CA GLU A 114 6.25 2.70 -17.45
C GLU A 114 6.33 4.19 -17.80
N ALA A 115 5.79 4.58 -18.96
CA ALA A 115 5.76 5.99 -19.36
C ALA A 115 4.78 6.84 -18.52
N ALA A 116 3.64 6.28 -18.12
CA ALA A 116 2.65 6.99 -17.32
C ALA A 116 3.08 7.16 -15.85
N PHE A 117 3.82 6.19 -15.32
CA PHE A 117 4.30 6.17 -13.93
C PHE A 117 5.71 6.77 -13.78
N ASP A 118 6.26 7.39 -14.82
CA ASP A 118 7.51 8.16 -14.68
C ASP A 118 7.37 9.22 -13.58
N GLY A 119 8.26 9.19 -12.59
CA GLY A 119 8.21 10.04 -11.40
C GLY A 119 7.38 9.50 -10.22
N TYR A 120 6.74 8.32 -10.35
CA TYR A 120 6.00 7.67 -9.26
C TYR A 120 6.79 6.54 -8.57
N GLN A 121 8.10 6.54 -8.70
CA GLN A 121 8.95 5.57 -8.01
C GLN A 121 9.07 5.90 -6.52
N LEU A 122 8.86 4.91 -5.66
CA LEU A 122 9.25 4.98 -4.25
C LEU A 122 10.78 4.84 -4.15
N ASN A 123 11.45 5.91 -3.78
CA ASN A 123 12.90 6.00 -3.68
C ASN A 123 13.34 6.81 -2.45
N GLU A 124 14.64 6.92 -2.24
CA GLU A 124 15.23 7.60 -1.09
C GLU A 124 14.89 9.10 -1.06
N GLU A 125 14.77 9.73 -2.22
CA GLU A 125 14.38 11.15 -2.31
C GLU A 125 12.94 11.33 -1.84
N LEU A 126 12.02 10.49 -2.32
CA LEU A 126 10.63 10.52 -1.90
C LEU A 126 10.48 10.19 -0.41
N LEU A 127 11.20 9.16 0.07
CA LEU A 127 11.22 8.80 1.50
C LEU A 127 11.74 9.96 2.37
N SER A 128 12.68 10.76 1.88
CA SER A 128 13.21 11.91 2.62
C SER A 128 12.18 13.02 2.87
N ARG A 129 11.04 13.02 2.16
CA ARG A 129 9.92 13.97 2.35
C ARG A 129 8.96 13.52 3.44
N ALA A 130 8.96 12.24 3.75
CA ALA A 130 8.12 11.66 4.79
C ALA A 130 8.61 12.02 6.21
N ALA A 131 7.89 11.60 7.22
CA ALA A 131 8.32 11.73 8.61
C ALA A 131 9.67 11.03 8.82
N SER A 132 10.49 11.54 9.74
CA SER A 132 11.86 11.06 9.95
C SER A 132 11.97 9.59 10.38
N ASP A 133 10.87 9.02 10.88
CA ASP A 133 10.73 7.62 11.29
C ASP A 133 9.70 6.87 10.43
N ALA A 134 9.33 7.41 9.26
CA ALA A 134 8.41 6.79 8.34
C ALA A 134 8.87 5.39 7.94
N LEU A 135 7.91 4.48 7.82
CA LEU A 135 8.13 3.18 7.20
C LEU A 135 7.81 3.25 5.70
N TYR A 136 8.32 2.27 4.96
CA TYR A 136 7.86 2.00 3.60
C TYR A 136 7.64 0.51 3.41
N MET A 137 6.63 0.16 2.58
CA MET A 137 6.16 -1.20 2.37
C MET A 137 5.91 -1.48 0.89
N HIS A 138 6.01 -2.75 0.52
CA HIS A 138 5.73 -3.28 -0.81
C HIS A 138 5.23 -4.71 -0.71
N CYS A 139 4.03 -4.96 -1.22
CA CYS A 139 3.36 -6.26 -1.08
C CYS A 139 4.01 -7.42 -1.86
N LEU A 140 5.05 -7.15 -2.66
CA LEU A 140 5.74 -8.11 -3.53
C LEU A 140 4.78 -8.85 -4.53
N PRO A 141 5.30 -9.27 -5.70
CA PRO A 141 6.67 -9.13 -6.19
C PRO A 141 7.05 -7.67 -6.49
N ALA A 142 8.32 -7.33 -6.52
CA ALA A 142 8.82 -5.98 -6.80
C ALA A 142 9.76 -5.97 -8.00
N HIS A 143 9.70 -4.89 -8.79
CA HIS A 143 10.60 -4.63 -9.91
C HIS A 143 11.58 -3.50 -9.52
N ARG A 144 12.76 -3.89 -9.08
CA ARG A 144 13.82 -2.94 -8.68
C ARG A 144 14.15 -1.95 -9.80
N GLY A 145 14.06 -0.68 -9.48
CA GLY A 145 14.33 0.40 -10.44
C GLY A 145 13.09 0.86 -11.21
N GLU A 146 11.95 0.15 -11.09
CA GLU A 146 10.65 0.60 -11.57
C GLU A 146 9.89 1.30 -10.43
N GLU A 147 8.89 0.65 -9.82
CA GLU A 147 8.07 1.24 -8.76
C GLU A 147 8.80 1.48 -7.43
N ILE A 148 9.91 0.77 -7.21
CA ILE A 148 10.75 0.94 -6.01
C ILE A 148 12.24 0.90 -6.37
N SER A 149 13.03 1.76 -5.71
CA SER A 149 14.49 1.79 -5.91
C SER A 149 15.16 0.52 -5.36
N SER A 150 16.28 0.12 -6.00
CA SER A 150 17.10 -0.97 -5.48
C SER A 150 17.65 -0.67 -4.09
N GLY A 151 17.98 0.60 -3.81
CA GLY A 151 18.49 1.01 -2.50
C GLY A 151 17.51 0.75 -1.37
N LEU A 152 16.24 1.10 -1.54
CA LEU A 152 15.20 0.83 -0.54
C LEU A 152 14.92 -0.67 -0.40
N MET A 153 14.88 -1.42 -1.52
CA MET A 153 14.66 -2.87 -1.46
C MET A 153 15.75 -3.63 -0.71
N ASP A 154 16.99 -3.16 -0.81
CA ASP A 154 18.16 -3.83 -0.25
C ASP A 154 18.66 -3.16 1.05
N ALA A 155 17.93 -2.15 1.56
CA ALA A 155 18.27 -1.48 2.82
C ALA A 155 18.19 -2.46 4.01
N ALA A 156 19.13 -2.34 4.92
CA ALA A 156 19.24 -3.24 6.07
C ALA A 156 18.08 -3.11 7.07
N ASP A 157 17.39 -1.97 7.08
CA ASP A 157 16.27 -1.63 7.93
C ASP A 157 14.90 -1.68 7.23
N THR A 158 14.87 -2.20 5.98
CA THR A 158 13.60 -2.39 5.28
C THR A 158 12.68 -3.35 6.03
N VAL A 159 11.40 -3.00 6.11
CA VAL A 159 10.37 -3.84 6.76
C VAL A 159 9.63 -4.74 5.76
N ILE A 160 9.95 -4.66 4.46
CA ILE A 160 9.28 -5.41 3.39
C ILE A 160 9.35 -6.93 3.64
N TRP A 161 10.44 -7.43 4.19
CA TRP A 161 10.58 -8.85 4.49
C TRP A 161 9.75 -9.29 5.71
N ASN A 162 9.60 -8.42 6.71
CA ASN A 162 8.67 -8.63 7.83
C ASN A 162 7.21 -8.59 7.36
N GLU A 163 6.88 -7.66 6.48
CA GLU A 163 5.57 -7.58 5.82
C GLU A 163 5.23 -8.89 5.09
N ALA A 164 6.17 -9.43 4.30
CA ALA A 164 6.00 -10.71 3.61
C ALA A 164 5.81 -11.88 4.58
N GLU A 165 6.56 -11.94 5.68
CA GLU A 165 6.41 -12.95 6.73
C GLU A 165 5.07 -12.83 7.44
N ASN A 166 4.63 -11.61 7.74
CA ASN A 166 3.37 -11.34 8.41
C ASN A 166 2.13 -11.79 7.63
N ARG A 167 2.25 -12.08 6.33
CA ARG A 167 1.21 -12.77 5.57
C ARG A 167 0.81 -14.10 6.21
N LEU A 168 1.78 -14.87 6.69
CA LEU A 168 1.52 -16.12 7.40
C LEU A 168 0.78 -15.87 8.72
N HIS A 169 1.27 -14.92 9.50
CA HIS A 169 0.77 -14.67 10.85
C HIS A 169 -0.63 -14.04 10.86
N ALA A 170 -0.86 -13.02 10.05
CA ALA A 170 -2.15 -12.35 9.91
C ALA A 170 -3.25 -13.31 9.43
N GLN A 171 -2.97 -14.10 8.39
CA GLN A 171 -3.94 -15.06 7.85
C GLN A 171 -4.23 -16.20 8.82
N LYS A 172 -3.23 -16.70 9.55
CA LYS A 172 -3.42 -17.71 10.61
C LYS A 172 -4.34 -17.18 11.71
N ALA A 173 -4.08 -15.98 12.20
CA ALA A 173 -4.89 -15.34 13.24
C ALA A 173 -6.33 -15.09 12.77
N LEU A 174 -6.50 -14.64 11.52
CA LEU A 174 -7.83 -14.46 10.92
C LEU A 174 -8.61 -15.77 10.85
N MET A 175 -7.98 -16.85 10.38
CA MET A 175 -8.63 -18.18 10.31
C MET A 175 -9.01 -18.69 11.70
N GLU A 176 -8.11 -18.58 12.67
CA GLU A 176 -8.38 -18.99 14.05
C GLU A 176 -9.56 -18.23 14.64
N THR A 177 -9.56 -16.90 14.51
CA THR A 177 -10.66 -16.03 14.99
C THR A 177 -12.01 -16.43 14.39
N LEU A 178 -12.06 -16.63 13.07
CA LEU A 178 -13.30 -16.97 12.38
C LEU A 178 -13.79 -18.39 12.70
N LEU A 179 -12.89 -19.35 12.95
CA LEU A 179 -13.26 -20.70 13.34
C LEU A 179 -13.78 -20.76 14.78
N LEU A 180 -13.15 -20.03 15.70
CA LEU A 180 -13.57 -19.97 17.10
C LEU A 180 -14.86 -19.19 17.29
N ALA A 181 -15.10 -18.14 16.52
CA ALA A 181 -16.32 -17.33 16.58
C ALA A 181 -17.59 -18.11 16.16
N ASN A 182 -17.45 -19.28 15.54
CA ASN A 182 -18.56 -20.13 15.08
C ASN A 182 -18.72 -21.40 15.95
N GLN A 183 -18.07 -21.48 17.09
CA GLN A 183 -18.28 -22.52 18.10
C GLN A 183 -19.22 -22.02 19.22
#